data_833c341aeb783c76871d436afb80c1af
#
_entry.id   833c341aeb783c76871d436afb80c1af
#
_cell.length_a   1.000
_cell.length_b   1.000
_cell.length_c   1.000
_cell.angle_alpha   90.00
_cell.angle_beta   90.00
_cell.angle_gamma   90.00
#
_symmetry.space_group_name_H-M   'P 1'
#
loop_
_entity.id
_entity.type
_entity.pdbx_description
1 polymer ?
#
loop_
_entity_poly.entity_id
_entity_poly.type
_entity_poly.pdbx_seq_one_letter_code
_entity_poly.pdbx_strand_id
1 'polypeptide(L)'
;MEKVVILQEDAIDFLENLIRVLFEKEYFGFEESAQIYVSRIYDFIEYELVKFPPKQTPHNLSRYGTKYVFYKANNRTTWYIFFENIENRYLVTYITNNHMEEASAL
;
A
#
# COMPACT_ATOMS: atom_id res chain seq x y z
N MET A 1 8.90 -22.91 -2.29
CA MET A 1 7.73 -22.77 -1.40
C MET A 1 6.91 -21.57 -1.82
N GLU A 2 5.62 -21.75 -1.92
CA GLU A 2 4.75 -20.68 -2.39
C GLU A 2 4.63 -19.56 -1.36
N LYS A 3 4.77 -18.30 -1.83
CA LYS A 3 4.62 -17.13 -0.98
C LYS A 3 3.17 -16.69 -0.97
N VAL A 4 2.65 -16.38 0.21
CA VAL A 4 1.26 -15.99 0.40
C VAL A 4 1.20 -14.57 0.90
N VAL A 5 0.42 -13.72 0.21
CA VAL A 5 0.18 -12.33 0.59
C VAL A 5 -1.25 -12.21 1.12
N ILE A 6 -1.38 -11.70 2.33
CA ILE A 6 -2.67 -11.53 3.00
C ILE A 6 -2.79 -10.06 3.39
N LEU A 7 -3.92 -9.43 3.02
CA LEU A 7 -4.21 -8.06 3.45
C LEU A 7 -5.10 -8.11 4.69
N GLN A 8 -4.71 -7.39 5.73
CA GLN A 8 -5.59 -7.20 6.88
C GLN A 8 -6.84 -6.44 6.46
N GLU A 9 -7.91 -6.66 7.18
CA GLU A 9 -9.19 -6.03 6.90
C GLU A 9 -9.09 -4.51 6.79
N ASP A 10 -8.35 -3.87 7.69
CA ASP A 10 -8.16 -2.42 7.65
C ASP A 10 -7.47 -1.96 6.36
N ALA A 11 -6.54 -2.74 5.83
CA ALA A 11 -5.87 -2.42 4.57
C ALA A 11 -6.83 -2.56 3.39
N ILE A 12 -7.67 -3.58 3.41
CA ILE A 12 -8.69 -3.78 2.39
C ILE A 12 -9.68 -2.61 2.41
N ASP A 13 -10.18 -2.27 3.60
CA ASP A 13 -11.11 -1.17 3.77
C ASP A 13 -10.52 0.15 3.29
N PHE A 14 -9.24 0.38 3.58
CA PHE A 14 -8.55 1.57 3.10
C PHE A 14 -8.57 1.65 1.57
N LEU A 15 -8.22 0.57 0.89
CA LEU A 15 -8.17 0.57 -0.58
C LEU A 15 -9.56 0.69 -1.19
N GLU A 16 -10.56 0.05 -0.62
CA GLU A 16 -11.93 0.16 -1.10
C GLU A 16 -12.46 1.58 -0.93
N ASN A 17 -12.19 2.19 0.21
CA ASN A 17 -12.60 3.57 0.47
C ASN A 17 -11.84 4.56 -0.41
N LEU A 18 -10.62 4.25 -0.79
CA LEU A 18 -9.80 5.11 -1.63
C LEU A 18 -10.44 5.37 -2.98
N ILE A 19 -11.12 4.38 -3.56
CA ILE A 19 -11.83 4.54 -4.83
C ILE A 19 -12.84 5.68 -4.71
N ARG A 20 -13.64 5.66 -3.65
CA ARG A 20 -14.66 6.69 -3.41
C ARG A 20 -14.02 8.05 -3.15
N VAL A 21 -12.99 8.10 -2.33
CA VAL A 21 -12.31 9.35 -1.99
C VAL A 21 -11.69 9.98 -3.23
N LEU A 22 -11.03 9.20 -4.06
CA LEU A 22 -10.41 9.72 -5.28
C LEU A 22 -11.46 10.28 -6.25
N PHE A 23 -12.61 9.62 -6.36
CA PHE A 23 -13.69 10.08 -7.23
C PHE A 23 -14.36 11.34 -6.65
N GLU A 24 -14.72 11.32 -5.36
CA GLU A 24 -15.40 12.44 -4.71
C GLU A 24 -14.54 13.70 -4.65
N LYS A 25 -13.23 13.56 -4.58
CA LYS A 25 -12.30 14.69 -4.54
C LYS A 25 -11.91 15.17 -5.94
N GLU A 26 -12.57 14.63 -6.94
CA GLU A 26 -12.36 15.01 -8.35
C GLU A 26 -10.94 14.80 -8.85
N TYR A 27 -10.18 13.87 -8.23
CA TYR A 27 -8.88 13.47 -8.77
C TYR A 27 -9.03 12.74 -10.11
N PHE A 28 -10.18 12.09 -10.31
CA PHE A 28 -10.50 11.41 -11.56
C PHE A 28 -11.90 11.82 -11.97
N GLY A 29 -12.09 12.04 -13.28
CA GLY A 29 -13.40 12.43 -13.83
C GLY A 29 -14.42 11.30 -13.84
N PHE A 30 -13.96 10.06 -13.71
CA PHE A 30 -14.82 8.88 -13.72
C PHE A 30 -14.42 7.93 -12.60
N GLU A 31 -15.43 7.31 -11.96
CA GLU A 31 -15.19 6.32 -10.92
C GLU A 31 -14.37 5.13 -11.46
N GLU A 32 -14.59 4.75 -12.71
CA GLU A 32 -13.84 3.68 -13.35
C GLU A 32 -12.34 3.95 -13.37
N SER A 33 -11.93 5.19 -13.59
CA SER A 33 -10.52 5.58 -13.56
C SER A 33 -9.93 5.44 -12.17
N ALA A 34 -10.70 5.76 -11.13
CA ALA A 34 -10.29 5.57 -9.75
C ALA A 34 -10.14 4.09 -9.43
N GLN A 35 -11.07 3.25 -9.93
CA GLN A 35 -10.99 1.80 -9.74
C GLN A 35 -9.74 1.21 -10.39
N ILE A 36 -9.41 1.65 -11.60
CA ILE A 36 -8.21 1.19 -12.29
C ILE A 36 -6.96 1.60 -11.52
N TYR A 37 -6.92 2.82 -11.02
CA TYR A 37 -5.80 3.30 -10.22
C TYR A 37 -5.56 2.43 -8.99
N VAL A 38 -6.62 2.15 -8.25
CA VAL A 38 -6.53 1.33 -7.03
C VAL A 38 -6.20 -0.12 -7.38
N SER A 39 -6.71 -0.64 -8.50
CA SER A 39 -6.41 -2.01 -8.90
C SER A 39 -4.91 -2.21 -9.16
N ARG A 40 -4.20 -1.17 -9.61
CA ARG A 40 -2.75 -1.24 -9.80
C ARG A 40 -2.01 -1.35 -8.47
N ILE A 41 -2.53 -0.74 -7.42
CA ILE A 41 -1.96 -0.89 -6.08
C ILE A 41 -2.15 -2.34 -5.61
N TYR A 42 -3.35 -2.91 -5.82
CA TYR A 42 -3.59 -4.32 -5.50
C TYR A 42 -2.65 -5.25 -6.27
N ASP A 43 -2.47 -4.99 -7.57
CA ASP A 43 -1.58 -5.81 -8.39
C ASP A 43 -0.15 -5.74 -7.89
N PHE A 44 0.32 -4.57 -7.50
CA PHE A 44 1.64 -4.43 -6.92
C PHE A 44 1.77 -5.27 -5.65
N ILE A 45 0.79 -5.17 -4.76
CA ILE A 45 0.79 -5.92 -3.51
C ILE A 45 0.80 -7.43 -3.79
N GLU A 46 -0.05 -7.87 -4.69
CA GLU A 46 -0.22 -9.31 -4.97
C GLU A 46 0.98 -9.92 -5.68
N TYR A 47 1.55 -9.21 -6.66
CA TYR A 47 2.55 -9.80 -7.55
C TYR A 47 3.96 -9.29 -7.33
N GLU A 48 4.14 -8.09 -6.81
CA GLU A 48 5.46 -7.46 -6.74
C GLU A 48 6.03 -7.35 -5.34
N LEU A 49 5.18 -7.29 -4.31
CA LEU A 49 5.63 -7.07 -2.94
C LEU A 49 6.73 -8.05 -2.52
N VAL A 50 6.54 -9.32 -2.84
CA VAL A 50 7.48 -10.37 -2.45
C VAL A 50 8.79 -10.35 -3.22
N LYS A 51 8.85 -9.62 -4.34
CA LYS A 51 10.03 -9.56 -5.20
C LYS A 51 11.01 -8.47 -4.81
N PHE A 52 10.53 -7.43 -4.12
CA PHE A 52 11.38 -6.31 -3.73
C PHE A 52 12.03 -6.55 -2.38
N PRO A 53 13.30 -6.16 -2.21
CA PRO A 53 13.92 -6.23 -0.90
C PRO A 53 13.20 -5.26 0.06
N PRO A 54 12.68 -5.75 1.18
CA PRO A 54 11.94 -4.89 2.09
C PRO A 54 12.86 -3.94 2.82
N LYS A 55 12.34 -2.76 3.13
CA LYS A 55 13.04 -1.79 3.94
C LYS A 55 12.60 -1.92 5.39
N GLN A 56 13.52 -1.62 6.31
CA GLN A 56 13.23 -1.61 7.72
C GLN A 56 12.42 -0.37 8.06
N THR A 57 11.29 -0.56 8.73
CA THR A 57 10.43 0.55 9.13
C THR A 57 11.15 1.41 10.18
N PRO A 58 11.14 2.75 10.04
CA PRO A 58 11.65 3.63 11.09
C PRO A 58 10.94 3.36 12.43
N HIS A 59 11.68 3.49 13.53
CA HIS A 59 11.18 3.14 14.86
C HIS A 59 9.84 3.81 15.20
N ASN A 60 9.70 5.09 14.86
CA ASN A 60 8.48 5.85 15.17
C ASN A 60 7.26 5.40 14.36
N LEU A 61 7.43 4.58 13.33
CA LEU A 61 6.36 4.05 12.50
C LEU A 61 6.17 2.55 12.69
N SER A 62 6.87 1.95 13.64
CA SER A 62 6.86 0.49 13.83
C SER A 62 5.47 -0.08 14.11
N ARG A 63 4.55 0.74 14.64
CA ARG A 63 3.17 0.30 14.88
C ARG A 63 2.40 -0.03 13.60
N TYR A 64 2.85 0.48 12.44
CA TYR A 64 2.19 0.22 11.17
C TYR A 64 2.63 -1.10 10.54
N GLY A 65 3.83 -1.56 10.87
CA GLY A 65 4.43 -2.80 10.37
C GLY A 65 5.92 -2.72 10.51
N THR A 66 6.59 -3.86 10.63
CA THR A 66 8.04 -3.88 10.85
C THR A 66 8.84 -3.65 9.57
N LYS A 67 8.23 -3.92 8.43
CA LYS A 67 8.86 -3.75 7.12
C LYS A 67 7.92 -3.04 6.17
N TYR A 68 8.48 -2.42 5.14
CA TYR A 68 7.68 -1.81 4.10
C TYR A 68 8.37 -1.89 2.74
N VAL A 69 7.56 -1.78 1.70
CA VAL A 69 8.02 -1.56 0.33
C VAL A 69 7.28 -0.34 -0.19
N PHE A 70 7.75 0.20 -1.31
CA PHE A 70 7.07 1.34 -1.90
C PHE A 70 6.76 1.09 -3.37
N TYR A 71 5.68 1.72 -3.81
CA TYR A 71 5.19 1.68 -5.18
C TYR A 71 5.00 3.11 -5.69
N LYS A 72 5.78 3.48 -6.70
CA LYS A 72 5.70 4.81 -7.29
C LYS A 72 4.62 4.81 -8.37
N ALA A 73 3.45 5.34 -8.04
CA ALA A 73 2.30 5.35 -8.96
C ALA A 73 2.50 6.35 -10.08
N ASN A 74 3.15 7.50 -9.79
CA ASN A 74 3.49 8.52 -10.77
C ASN A 74 4.60 9.42 -10.19
N ASN A 75 4.92 10.52 -10.87
CA ASN A 75 6.01 11.40 -10.45
C ASN A 75 5.76 12.11 -9.12
N ARG A 76 4.52 12.17 -8.67
CA ARG A 76 4.12 12.91 -7.46
C ARG A 76 3.70 12.02 -6.31
N THR A 77 3.34 10.77 -6.58
CA THR A 77 2.74 9.92 -5.55
C THR A 77 3.46 8.59 -5.45
N THR A 78 3.93 8.32 -4.25
CA THR A 78 4.54 7.05 -3.87
C THR A 78 3.71 6.45 -2.76
N TRP A 79 3.29 5.20 -2.92
CA TRP A 79 2.54 4.45 -1.93
C TRP A 79 3.50 3.60 -1.13
N TYR A 80 3.31 3.59 0.19
CA TYR A 80 4.11 2.80 1.11
C TYR A 80 3.24 1.70 1.67
N ILE A 81 3.67 0.46 1.51
CA ILE A 81 2.92 -0.72 1.95
C ILE A 81 3.71 -1.36 3.08
N PHE A 82 3.15 -1.31 4.28
CA PHE A 82 3.74 -1.90 5.48
C PHE A 82 3.24 -3.31 5.66
N PHE A 83 4.12 -4.19 6.12
CA PHE A 83 3.76 -5.58 6.29
C PHE A 83 4.63 -6.26 7.33
N GLU A 84 4.14 -7.41 7.80
CA GLU A 84 4.90 -8.34 8.59
C GLU A 84 5.20 -9.55 7.74
N ASN A 85 6.42 -10.04 7.81
CA ASN A 85 6.82 -11.23 7.08
C ASN A 85 7.17 -12.34 8.07
N ILE A 86 6.40 -13.42 8.04
CA ILE A 86 6.62 -14.61 8.84
C ILE A 86 6.76 -15.78 7.87
N GLU A 87 8.00 -16.26 7.70
CA GLU A 87 8.33 -17.30 6.74
C GLU A 87 7.92 -16.90 5.32
N ASN A 88 7.00 -17.62 4.69
CA ASN A 88 6.53 -17.33 3.34
C ASN A 88 5.21 -16.55 3.34
N ARG A 89 4.79 -16.03 4.50
CA ARG A 89 3.56 -15.27 4.64
C ARG A 89 3.87 -13.79 4.79
N TYR A 90 3.18 -12.97 4.01
CA TYR A 90 3.32 -11.52 4.00
C TYR A 90 1.97 -10.92 4.38
N LEU A 91 1.88 -10.38 5.59
CA LEU A 91 0.66 -9.78 6.09
C LEU A 91 0.74 -8.28 5.93
N VAL A 92 -0.07 -7.73 5.02
CA VAL A 92 -0.13 -6.28 4.78
C VAL A 92 -0.95 -5.64 5.89
N THR A 93 -0.33 -4.74 6.64
CA THR A 93 -0.92 -4.17 7.86
C THR A 93 -1.33 -2.71 7.72
N TYR A 94 -0.70 -1.95 6.81
CA TYR A 94 -1.00 -0.53 6.67
C TYR A 94 -0.55 -0.04 5.32
N ILE A 95 -1.28 0.94 4.77
CA ILE A 95 -0.97 1.55 3.48
C ILE A 95 -1.07 3.06 3.64
N THR A 96 -0.06 3.79 3.18
CA THR A 96 -0.07 5.25 3.18
C THR A 96 0.66 5.76 1.95
N ASN A 97 0.73 7.08 1.79
CA ASN A 97 1.46 7.68 0.68
C ASN A 97 2.27 8.88 1.16
N ASN A 98 3.09 9.43 0.24
CA ASN A 98 4.01 10.53 0.57
C ASN A 98 3.34 11.86 0.88
N HIS A 99 2.02 11.97 0.68
CA HIS A 99 1.28 13.18 1.02
C HIS A 99 0.78 13.16 2.47
N MET A 100 0.88 12.01 3.13
CA MET A 100 0.46 11.86 4.52
C MET A 100 1.59 12.22 5.47
N GLU A 101 1.23 12.82 6.60
CA GLU A 101 2.21 13.28 7.58
C GLU A 101 3.13 12.17 8.10
N GLU A 102 2.58 10.99 8.36
CA GLU A 102 3.37 9.87 8.89
C GLU A 102 4.44 9.39 7.92
N ALA A 103 4.29 9.66 6.63
CA ALA A 103 5.26 9.23 5.63
C ALA A 103 6.48 10.15 5.54
N SER A 104 6.52 11.25 6.27
CA SER A 104 7.62 12.22 6.20
C SER A 104 8.97 11.62 6.62
N ALA A 105 8.95 10.51 7.38
CA ALA A 105 10.16 9.82 7.81
C ALA A 105 10.66 8.77 6.81
N LEU A 106 9.94 8.56 5.71
CA LEU A 106 10.26 7.49 4.75
C LEU A 106 11.07 7.95 3.55
#